data_36d61e687e84ba8e5986f4ddd56bb56c
#
_entry.id   36d61e687e84ba8e5986f4ddd56bb56c
#
_cell.length_a   1.000
_cell.length_b   1.000
_cell.length_c   1.000
_cell.angle_alpha   90.00
_cell.angle_beta   90.00
_cell.angle_gamma   90.00
#
_symmetry.space_group_name_H-M   'P 1'
#
loop_
_entity.id
_entity.type
_entity.pdbx_description
1 polymer ?
#
loop_
_entity_poly.entity_id
_entity_poly.type
_entity_poly.pdbx_seq_one_letter_code
_entity_poly.pdbx_strand_id
1 'polypeptide(L)'
;MINSQTLKGHQGRVWNVSWNPQGTMISSCGEDKNIRLWGKESFGNKFTAKAILSDGHQRTIRETAWSPCGNFIASASFDATTAVWDKRSGQFECNATLEGHENEVKSVTWSKNGQFLATCSRDKSVWVWEVGEEDEYECAAVINAHIQDVKKVRFHPFDNILASASYDDTVKLFKEDKAEADWINFATLKSHTSTVWSLAFDRIGSRLATCSDDATVKIWKEYKPGNSAGIPTPDNDSVWKCVCTLSGHHGRTIYDISWCHLTDLIATACGDDAIRIFKENPEAGDSDMVSFDLVHTEHRAHNQDVNCVAWNPVVPGMLASCSDDGDVKLWQIKLENL
;
A
#
# COMPACT_ATOMS: atom_id res chain seq x y z
N MET A 1 -0.18 -8.68 20.62
CA MET A 1 -0.36 -9.34 19.32
C MET A 1 0.05 -10.80 19.45
N ILE A 2 -0.56 -11.73 18.72
CA ILE A 2 -0.23 -13.16 18.76
C ILE A 2 0.04 -13.60 17.34
N ASN A 3 1.22 -14.20 17.10
CA ASN A 3 1.47 -14.89 15.83
C ASN A 3 0.54 -16.10 15.74
N SER A 4 -0.43 -16.06 14.86
CA SER A 4 -1.41 -17.11 14.66
C SER A 4 -0.91 -18.20 13.71
N GLN A 5 -0.05 -17.83 12.74
CA GLN A 5 0.51 -18.74 11.77
C GLN A 5 1.72 -18.14 11.04
N THR A 6 2.71 -19.01 10.71
CA THR A 6 3.80 -18.70 9.79
C THR A 6 3.63 -19.52 8.51
N LEU A 7 3.64 -18.85 7.37
CA LEU A 7 3.51 -19.42 6.03
C LEU A 7 4.90 -19.43 5.38
N LYS A 8 5.40 -20.63 5.10
CA LYS A 8 6.74 -20.86 4.56
C LYS A 8 6.69 -21.33 3.11
N GLY A 9 7.62 -20.88 2.30
CA GLY A 9 7.71 -21.37 0.91
C GLY A 9 8.53 -20.50 -0.03
N HIS A 10 8.62 -19.18 0.19
CA HIS A 10 9.48 -18.31 -0.62
C HIS A 10 10.95 -18.69 -0.50
N GLN A 11 11.70 -18.48 -1.58
CA GLN A 11 13.14 -18.71 -1.66
C GLN A 11 13.85 -17.35 -1.72
N GLY A 12 14.04 -16.72 -0.56
CA GLY A 12 14.60 -15.37 -0.45
C GLY A 12 13.59 -14.36 0.12
N ARG A 13 13.91 -13.08 -0.02
CA ARG A 13 13.14 -11.98 0.55
C ARG A 13 11.74 -11.92 0.03
N VAL A 14 10.76 -11.73 0.95
CA VAL A 14 9.38 -11.42 0.60
C VAL A 14 9.16 -9.92 0.74
N TRP A 15 8.77 -9.29 -0.37
CA TRP A 15 8.65 -7.83 -0.41
C TRP A 15 7.27 -7.31 -0.11
N ASN A 16 6.24 -8.10 -0.41
CA ASN A 16 4.87 -7.65 -0.25
C ASN A 16 3.92 -8.79 0.11
N VAL A 17 2.89 -8.44 0.86
CA VAL A 17 1.70 -9.24 1.11
C VAL A 17 0.46 -8.40 0.87
N SER A 18 -0.56 -9.00 0.25
CA SER A 18 -1.81 -8.32 -0.04
C SER A 18 -3.01 -9.25 0.12
N TRP A 19 -4.06 -8.78 0.75
CA TRP A 19 -5.31 -9.51 0.92
C TRP A 19 -6.23 -9.33 -0.28
N ASN A 20 -6.95 -10.39 -0.65
CA ASN A 20 -8.07 -10.23 -1.56
C ASN A 20 -9.22 -9.45 -0.86
N PRO A 21 -10.14 -8.82 -1.60
CA PRO A 21 -11.23 -8.01 -1.02
C PRO A 21 -12.12 -8.78 -0.04
N GLN A 22 -12.23 -10.10 -0.20
CA GLN A 22 -13.03 -10.98 0.69
C GLN A 22 -12.28 -11.38 1.97
N GLY A 23 -11.00 -11.02 2.13
CA GLY A 23 -10.19 -11.36 3.29
C GLY A 23 -9.91 -12.85 3.49
N THR A 24 -10.07 -13.65 2.43
CA THR A 24 -9.97 -15.13 2.46
C THR A 24 -8.71 -15.66 1.80
N MET A 25 -8.03 -14.83 1.03
CA MET A 25 -6.78 -15.16 0.33
C MET A 25 -5.74 -14.06 0.51
N ILE A 26 -4.47 -14.48 0.50
CA ILE A 26 -3.31 -13.60 0.51
C ILE A 26 -2.49 -13.92 -0.74
N SER A 27 -2.02 -12.87 -1.41
CA SER A 27 -0.89 -12.96 -2.32
C SER A 27 0.37 -12.48 -1.63
N SER A 28 1.47 -13.16 -1.82
CA SER A 28 2.81 -12.73 -1.41
C SER A 28 3.78 -12.84 -2.57
N CYS A 29 4.75 -11.93 -2.66
CA CYS A 29 5.70 -11.90 -3.75
C CYS A 29 7.09 -11.47 -3.27
N GLY A 30 8.12 -11.83 -4.03
CA GLY A 30 9.47 -11.56 -3.57
C GLY A 30 10.57 -11.76 -4.61
N GLU A 31 11.76 -11.98 -4.07
CA GLU A 31 13.01 -12.13 -4.80
C GLU A 31 13.03 -13.39 -5.68
N ASP A 32 12.27 -14.42 -5.29
CA ASP A 32 12.14 -15.68 -6.01
C ASP A 32 11.30 -15.58 -7.30
N LYS A 33 10.84 -14.36 -7.66
CA LYS A 33 10.08 -14.05 -8.88
C LYS A 33 8.72 -14.74 -8.95
N ASN A 34 8.21 -15.27 -7.82
CA ASN A 34 6.94 -15.94 -7.75
C ASN A 34 5.91 -15.11 -6.95
N ILE A 35 4.66 -15.27 -7.33
CA ILE A 35 3.55 -14.90 -6.48
C ILE A 35 3.02 -16.18 -5.84
N ARG A 36 2.96 -16.23 -4.53
CA ARG A 36 2.33 -17.33 -3.80
C ARG A 36 0.97 -16.92 -3.29
N LEU A 37 0.00 -17.78 -3.53
CA LEU A 37 -1.38 -17.60 -3.07
C LEU A 37 -1.64 -18.51 -1.89
N TRP A 38 -2.09 -17.92 -0.80
CA TRP A 38 -2.42 -18.59 0.44
C TRP A 38 -3.91 -18.40 0.69
N GLY A 39 -4.63 -19.49 0.83
CA GLY A 39 -6.07 -19.45 1.06
C GLY A 39 -6.45 -20.15 2.34
N LYS A 40 -7.53 -19.69 2.96
CA LYS A 40 -8.10 -20.32 4.14
C LYS A 40 -8.59 -21.72 3.79
N GLU A 41 -8.36 -22.68 4.69
CA GLU A 41 -8.92 -24.02 4.56
C GLU A 41 -10.45 -24.01 4.74
N SER A 42 -11.12 -24.94 4.09
CA SER A 42 -12.58 -25.06 4.17
C SER A 42 -13.06 -25.38 5.60
N PHE A 43 -12.23 -26.07 6.39
CA PHE A 43 -12.50 -26.39 7.77
C PHE A 43 -11.35 -25.90 8.64
N GLY A 44 -11.61 -24.87 9.46
CA GLY A 44 -10.62 -24.28 10.36
C GLY A 44 -10.20 -22.85 9.98
N ASN A 45 -9.18 -22.37 10.69
CA ASN A 45 -8.67 -20.99 10.52
C ASN A 45 -7.26 -20.94 9.90
N LYS A 46 -6.75 -22.07 9.41
CA LYS A 46 -5.41 -22.15 8.82
C LYS A 46 -5.43 -21.69 7.36
N PHE A 47 -4.36 -21.01 6.97
CA PHE A 47 -4.05 -20.67 5.59
C PHE A 47 -3.05 -21.66 5.04
N THR A 48 -3.28 -22.14 3.83
CA THR A 48 -2.38 -23.08 3.13
C THR A 48 -2.08 -22.56 1.74
N ALA A 49 -0.95 -22.99 1.18
CA ALA A 49 -0.59 -22.67 -0.20
C ALA A 49 -1.65 -23.23 -1.15
N LYS A 50 -2.18 -22.39 -2.02
CA LYS A 50 -3.20 -22.72 -3.02
C LYS A 50 -2.64 -22.75 -4.43
N ALA A 51 -1.73 -21.82 -4.74
CA ALA A 51 -1.10 -21.74 -6.05
C ALA A 51 0.25 -21.01 -5.95
N ILE A 52 1.07 -21.22 -6.96
CA ILE A 52 2.28 -20.47 -7.23
C ILE A 52 2.15 -19.97 -8.67
N LEU A 53 2.20 -18.66 -8.85
CA LEU A 53 2.20 -18.03 -10.17
C LEU A 53 3.66 -17.72 -10.51
N SER A 54 4.18 -18.45 -11.48
CA SER A 54 5.53 -18.32 -12.04
C SER A 54 5.44 -17.89 -13.50
N ASP A 55 6.57 -17.65 -14.11
CA ASP A 55 6.73 -17.38 -15.54
C ASP A 55 6.14 -16.04 -16.06
N GLY A 56 5.55 -15.22 -15.18
CA GLY A 56 5.09 -13.88 -15.54
C GLY A 56 6.17 -12.80 -15.44
N HIS A 57 7.25 -13.07 -14.69
CA HIS A 57 8.31 -12.09 -14.45
C HIS A 57 9.71 -12.69 -14.50
N GLN A 58 10.68 -11.89 -14.98
CA GLN A 58 12.06 -12.31 -15.12
C GLN A 58 12.96 -11.86 -13.97
N ARG A 59 12.47 -10.93 -13.12
CA ARG A 59 13.18 -10.39 -11.96
C ARG A 59 12.24 -10.35 -10.74
N THR A 60 12.76 -9.88 -9.61
CA THR A 60 12.05 -9.69 -8.35
C THR A 60 10.68 -9.04 -8.56
N ILE A 61 9.65 -9.62 -7.95
CA ILE A 61 8.33 -8.99 -7.88
C ILE A 61 8.26 -8.16 -6.60
N ARG A 62 8.03 -6.86 -6.76
CA ARG A 62 8.07 -5.91 -5.64
C ARG A 62 6.74 -5.74 -4.93
N GLU A 63 5.64 -5.83 -5.67
CA GLU A 63 4.29 -5.67 -5.12
C GLU A 63 3.25 -6.45 -5.91
N THR A 64 2.20 -6.88 -5.21
CA THR A 64 0.98 -7.42 -5.80
C THR A 64 -0.23 -6.67 -5.27
N ALA A 65 -1.23 -6.44 -6.13
CA ALA A 65 -2.49 -5.80 -5.78
C ALA A 65 -3.67 -6.56 -6.37
N TRP A 66 -4.67 -6.85 -5.53
CA TRP A 66 -5.92 -7.47 -5.96
C TRP A 66 -6.86 -6.42 -6.54
N SER A 67 -7.53 -6.77 -7.63
CA SER A 67 -8.63 -5.96 -8.15
C SER A 67 -9.80 -5.89 -7.17
N PRO A 68 -10.64 -4.84 -7.20
CA PRO A 68 -11.80 -4.71 -6.31
C PRO A 68 -12.80 -5.85 -6.42
N CYS A 69 -12.94 -6.48 -7.59
CA CYS A 69 -13.78 -7.65 -7.79
C CYS A 69 -13.16 -8.96 -7.26
N GLY A 70 -11.84 -8.98 -7.01
CA GLY A 70 -11.10 -10.14 -6.54
C GLY A 70 -10.80 -11.20 -7.58
N ASN A 71 -11.02 -10.90 -8.86
CA ASN A 71 -10.76 -11.83 -9.97
C ASN A 71 -9.37 -11.65 -10.59
N PHE A 72 -8.76 -10.46 -10.41
CA PHE A 72 -7.46 -10.15 -10.96
C PHE A 72 -6.44 -9.85 -9.88
N ILE A 73 -5.18 -10.15 -10.20
CA ILE A 73 -4.01 -9.71 -9.44
C ILE A 73 -3.11 -8.96 -10.42
N ALA A 74 -2.70 -7.75 -10.07
CA ALA A 74 -1.62 -7.06 -10.76
C ALA A 74 -0.31 -7.23 -9.98
N SER A 75 0.81 -7.42 -10.66
CA SER A 75 2.13 -7.58 -10.05
C SER A 75 3.17 -6.67 -10.69
N ALA A 76 3.88 -5.89 -9.88
CA ALA A 76 4.92 -4.95 -10.27
C ALA A 76 6.29 -5.59 -10.10
N SER A 77 7.14 -5.53 -11.11
CA SER A 77 8.43 -6.21 -11.09
C SER A 77 9.62 -5.31 -11.46
N PHE A 78 10.77 -5.74 -11.00
CA PHE A 78 12.07 -5.14 -11.35
C PHE A 78 12.49 -5.40 -12.79
N ASP A 79 11.76 -6.21 -13.56
CA ASP A 79 11.94 -6.36 -14.98
C ASP A 79 11.32 -5.23 -15.83
N ALA A 80 10.84 -4.17 -15.18
CA ALA A 80 10.17 -3.00 -15.75
C ALA A 80 8.75 -3.27 -16.28
N THR A 81 8.17 -4.42 -15.98
CA THR A 81 6.82 -4.78 -16.40
C THR A 81 5.83 -4.89 -15.24
N THR A 82 4.56 -4.82 -15.57
CA THR A 82 3.44 -5.16 -14.68
C THR A 82 2.64 -6.26 -15.33
N ALA A 83 2.51 -7.41 -14.68
CA ALA A 83 1.68 -8.50 -15.16
C ALA A 83 0.30 -8.48 -14.50
N VAL A 84 -0.73 -8.79 -15.28
CA VAL A 84 -2.09 -8.96 -14.77
C VAL A 84 -2.50 -10.41 -14.92
N TRP A 85 -2.92 -11.00 -13.81
CA TRP A 85 -3.31 -12.38 -13.68
C TRP A 85 -4.83 -12.49 -13.50
N ASP A 86 -5.48 -13.30 -14.33
CA ASP A 86 -6.92 -13.54 -14.31
C ASP A 86 -7.25 -14.92 -13.76
N LYS A 87 -8.25 -15.01 -12.92
CA LYS A 87 -8.71 -16.24 -12.27
C LYS A 87 -10.07 -16.73 -12.78
N ARG A 88 -10.71 -16.03 -13.71
CA ARG A 88 -12.08 -16.36 -14.16
C ARG A 88 -12.20 -17.73 -14.83
N SER A 89 -11.11 -18.27 -15.36
CA SER A 89 -11.03 -19.66 -15.86
C SER A 89 -11.02 -20.72 -14.76
N GLY A 90 -10.91 -20.31 -13.47
CA GLY A 90 -10.78 -21.19 -12.31
C GLY A 90 -9.35 -21.34 -11.79
N GLN A 91 -8.36 -20.99 -12.59
CA GLN A 91 -6.95 -20.88 -12.20
C GLN A 91 -6.41 -19.51 -12.60
N PHE A 92 -5.39 -19.03 -11.90
CA PHE A 92 -4.74 -17.78 -12.28
C PHE A 92 -3.83 -17.99 -13.49
N GLU A 93 -4.07 -17.26 -14.55
CA GLU A 93 -3.25 -17.22 -15.76
C GLU A 93 -2.81 -15.78 -16.03
N CYS A 94 -1.58 -15.59 -16.55
CA CYS A 94 -1.11 -14.27 -16.94
C CYS A 94 -1.88 -13.84 -18.21
N ASN A 95 -2.75 -12.86 -18.07
CA ASN A 95 -3.62 -12.36 -19.12
C ASN A 95 -3.04 -11.18 -19.89
N ALA A 96 -2.30 -10.31 -19.20
CA ALA A 96 -1.70 -9.13 -19.81
C ALA A 96 -0.35 -8.83 -19.19
N THR A 97 0.54 -8.24 -19.99
CA THR A 97 1.81 -7.66 -19.55
C THR A 97 1.84 -6.21 -20.02
N LEU A 98 1.89 -5.29 -19.05
CA LEU A 98 1.94 -3.86 -19.28
C LEU A 98 3.42 -3.45 -19.35
N GLU A 99 3.80 -2.93 -20.49
CA GLU A 99 5.16 -2.48 -20.81
C GLU A 99 5.16 -0.96 -21.02
N GLY A 100 6.28 -0.32 -20.72
CA GLY A 100 6.46 1.11 -20.96
C GLY A 100 7.42 1.76 -19.97
N HIS A 101 7.42 1.33 -18.69
CA HIS A 101 8.43 1.79 -17.75
C HIS A 101 9.84 1.40 -18.20
N GLU A 102 10.80 2.32 -18.04
CA GLU A 102 12.20 2.12 -18.43
C GLU A 102 13.05 1.45 -17.34
N ASN A 103 12.52 1.37 -16.12
CA ASN A 103 13.21 0.80 -14.97
C ASN A 103 12.23 0.01 -14.07
N GLU A 104 12.77 -0.52 -12.96
CA GLU A 104 12.03 -1.33 -12.01
C GLU A 104 10.69 -0.70 -11.62
N VAL A 105 9.60 -1.42 -11.83
CA VAL A 105 8.28 -1.06 -11.30
C VAL A 105 8.23 -1.43 -9.82
N LYS A 106 7.94 -0.44 -8.98
CA LYS A 106 8.01 -0.56 -7.51
C LYS A 106 6.67 -0.81 -6.85
N SER A 107 5.59 -0.32 -7.45
CA SER A 107 4.26 -0.44 -6.86
C SER A 107 3.18 -0.47 -7.93
N VAL A 108 2.07 -1.11 -7.60
CA VAL A 108 0.87 -1.21 -8.43
C VAL A 108 -0.37 -1.12 -7.54
N THR A 109 -1.42 -0.47 -8.04
CA THR A 109 -2.69 -0.30 -7.29
C THR A 109 -3.87 -0.18 -8.25
N TRP A 110 -5.04 -0.67 -7.83
CA TRP A 110 -6.29 -0.53 -8.56
C TRP A 110 -7.12 0.62 -7.98
N SER A 111 -7.83 1.35 -8.84
CA SER A 111 -8.88 2.25 -8.40
C SER A 111 -10.05 1.47 -7.78
N LYS A 112 -10.82 2.11 -6.91
CA LYS A 112 -11.92 1.45 -6.18
C LYS A 112 -13.01 0.86 -7.09
N ASN A 113 -13.28 1.53 -8.21
CA ASN A 113 -14.24 1.07 -9.23
C ASN A 113 -13.65 0.06 -10.23
N GLY A 114 -12.33 -0.18 -10.17
CA GLY A 114 -11.63 -1.08 -11.09
C GLY A 114 -11.39 -0.51 -12.49
N GLN A 115 -11.72 0.74 -12.76
CA GLN A 115 -11.54 1.38 -14.07
C GLN A 115 -10.09 1.77 -14.36
N PHE A 116 -9.29 1.97 -13.30
CA PHE A 116 -7.90 2.34 -13.45
C PHE A 116 -6.98 1.41 -12.68
N LEU A 117 -5.82 1.19 -13.26
CA LEU A 117 -4.64 0.63 -12.61
C LEU A 117 -3.55 1.70 -12.63
N ALA A 118 -2.81 1.87 -11.55
CA ALA A 118 -1.67 2.77 -11.53
C ALA A 118 -0.40 2.02 -11.14
N THR A 119 0.71 2.40 -11.78
CA THR A 119 2.04 1.85 -11.53
C THR A 119 3.05 2.96 -11.28
N CYS A 120 4.12 2.67 -10.56
CA CYS A 120 5.23 3.62 -10.40
C CYS A 120 6.57 2.92 -10.44
N SER A 121 7.61 3.68 -10.83
CA SER A 121 8.90 3.10 -11.15
C SER A 121 10.09 3.92 -10.64
N ARG A 122 11.24 3.27 -10.67
CA ARG A 122 12.55 3.89 -10.53
C ARG A 122 12.86 4.89 -11.63
N ASP A 123 12.18 4.83 -12.77
CA ASP A 123 12.27 5.81 -13.85
C ASP A 123 11.67 7.18 -13.48
N LYS A 124 11.17 7.35 -12.24
CA LYS A 124 10.61 8.57 -11.64
C LYS A 124 9.21 8.91 -12.12
N SER A 125 8.60 8.06 -12.94
CA SER A 125 7.26 8.25 -13.49
C SER A 125 6.21 7.44 -12.70
N VAL A 126 4.98 7.92 -12.81
CA VAL A 126 3.75 7.24 -12.42
C VAL A 126 2.90 7.09 -13.66
N TRP A 127 2.44 5.88 -13.96
CA TRP A 127 1.58 5.60 -15.11
C TRP A 127 0.19 5.23 -14.63
N VAL A 128 -0.81 5.72 -15.35
CA VAL A 128 -2.21 5.36 -15.14
C VAL A 128 -2.69 4.61 -16.38
N TRP A 129 -3.27 3.44 -16.16
CA TRP A 129 -3.79 2.56 -17.17
C TRP A 129 -5.31 2.51 -17.05
N GLU A 130 -6.03 2.76 -18.10
CA GLU A 130 -7.48 2.53 -18.17
C GLU A 130 -7.77 1.07 -18.49
N VAL A 131 -8.74 0.51 -17.77
CA VAL A 131 -9.18 -0.89 -17.93
C VAL A 131 -10.42 -0.91 -18.80
N GLY A 132 -10.28 -1.40 -20.00
CA GLY A 132 -11.35 -1.54 -20.98
C GLY A 132 -12.32 -2.70 -20.71
N GLU A 133 -13.37 -2.83 -21.53
CA GLU A 133 -14.45 -3.80 -21.35
C GLU A 133 -13.98 -5.25 -21.51
N GLU A 134 -13.01 -5.52 -22.35
CA GLU A 134 -12.45 -6.87 -22.62
C GLU A 134 -11.15 -7.12 -21.84
N ASP A 135 -10.96 -6.44 -20.70
CA ASP A 135 -9.71 -6.46 -19.89
C ASP A 135 -8.49 -6.02 -20.70
N GLU A 136 -8.70 -5.13 -21.63
CA GLU A 136 -7.64 -4.40 -22.31
C GLU A 136 -7.12 -3.29 -21.40
N TYR A 137 -5.82 -2.98 -21.48
CA TYR A 137 -5.16 -1.98 -20.65
C TYR A 137 -4.52 -0.94 -21.55
N GLU A 138 -5.09 0.26 -21.57
CA GLU A 138 -4.55 1.38 -22.34
C GLU A 138 -3.86 2.37 -21.42
N CYS A 139 -2.74 2.93 -21.87
CA CYS A 139 -2.05 3.99 -21.14
C CYS A 139 -2.87 5.28 -21.18
N ALA A 140 -3.52 5.63 -20.08
CA ALA A 140 -4.31 6.85 -19.94
C ALA A 140 -3.42 8.09 -19.64
N ALA A 141 -2.35 7.92 -18.84
CA ALA A 141 -1.44 9.02 -18.51
C ALA A 141 -0.05 8.52 -18.11
N VAL A 142 0.96 9.35 -18.45
CA VAL A 142 2.35 9.21 -17.99
C VAL A 142 2.74 10.47 -17.21
N ILE A 143 2.85 10.34 -15.89
CA ILE A 143 3.04 11.46 -14.98
C ILE A 143 4.51 11.55 -14.56
N ASN A 144 5.23 12.56 -15.04
CA ASN A 144 6.64 12.82 -14.73
C ASN A 144 6.78 13.93 -13.68
N ALA A 145 6.19 13.70 -12.50
CA ALA A 145 6.14 14.72 -11.45
C ALA A 145 7.26 14.61 -10.39
N HIS A 146 7.85 13.44 -10.20
CA HIS A 146 8.94 13.22 -9.25
C HIS A 146 10.32 13.40 -9.89
N ILE A 147 11.32 13.75 -9.08
CA ILE A 147 12.71 13.93 -9.51
C ILE A 147 13.61 12.73 -9.15
N GLN A 148 13.08 11.78 -8.40
CA GLN A 148 13.75 10.55 -7.96
C GLN A 148 12.77 9.36 -8.05
N ASP A 149 13.27 8.13 -7.74
CA ASP A 149 12.48 6.89 -7.70
C ASP A 149 11.13 7.07 -7.02
N VAL A 150 10.05 6.61 -7.63
CA VAL A 150 8.75 6.49 -6.97
C VAL A 150 8.63 5.12 -6.33
N LYS A 151 8.33 5.08 -5.03
CA LYS A 151 8.35 3.87 -4.21
C LYS A 151 6.98 3.22 -4.08
N LYS A 152 5.93 4.03 -3.99
CA LYS A 152 4.57 3.58 -3.71
C LYS A 152 3.54 4.44 -4.40
N VAL A 153 2.47 3.81 -4.88
CA VAL A 153 1.25 4.47 -5.36
C VAL A 153 0.02 3.87 -4.69
N ARG A 154 -0.98 4.68 -4.40
CA ARG A 154 -2.29 4.24 -3.87
C ARG A 154 -3.39 5.14 -4.39
N PHE A 155 -4.47 4.53 -4.85
CA PHE A 155 -5.70 5.27 -5.12
C PHE A 155 -6.42 5.62 -3.82
N HIS A 156 -7.08 6.76 -3.84
CA HIS A 156 -8.04 7.18 -2.83
C HIS A 156 -9.21 6.15 -2.76
N PRO A 157 -9.77 5.88 -1.56
CA PRO A 157 -10.77 4.82 -1.40
C PRO A 157 -12.11 5.07 -2.12
N PHE A 158 -12.39 6.28 -2.61
CA PHE A 158 -13.65 6.64 -3.28
C PHE A 158 -13.48 7.45 -4.56
N ASP A 159 -12.57 8.43 -4.55
CA ASP A 159 -12.39 9.38 -5.65
C ASP A 159 -11.25 8.96 -6.59
N ASN A 160 -11.27 9.42 -7.82
CA ASN A 160 -10.17 9.25 -8.77
C ASN A 160 -9.00 10.20 -8.40
N ILE A 161 -8.47 9.99 -7.20
CA ILE A 161 -7.27 10.65 -6.69
C ILE A 161 -6.20 9.58 -6.48
N LEU A 162 -5.00 9.85 -6.96
CA LEU A 162 -3.84 8.97 -6.83
C LEU A 162 -2.78 9.66 -5.98
N ALA A 163 -2.24 8.95 -4.99
CA ALA A 163 -1.11 9.40 -4.18
C ALA A 163 0.15 8.62 -4.56
N SER A 164 1.29 9.30 -4.62
CA SER A 164 2.60 8.68 -4.83
C SER A 164 3.61 9.11 -3.77
N ALA A 165 4.45 8.18 -3.31
CA ALA A 165 5.54 8.40 -2.38
C ALA A 165 6.88 8.17 -3.07
N SER A 166 7.88 9.03 -2.80
CA SER A 166 9.13 9.02 -3.56
C SER A 166 10.40 9.13 -2.71
N TYR A 167 11.51 8.74 -3.31
CA TYR A 167 12.87 8.97 -2.84
C TYR A 167 13.23 10.48 -2.83
N ASP A 168 12.45 11.34 -3.46
CA ASP A 168 12.60 12.80 -3.41
C ASP A 168 12.02 13.43 -2.15
N ASP A 169 11.74 12.62 -1.11
CA ASP A 169 11.24 13.00 0.20
C ASP A 169 9.82 13.61 0.18
N THR A 170 9.13 13.49 -0.95
CA THR A 170 7.80 14.07 -1.12
C THR A 170 6.72 13.00 -1.36
N VAL A 171 5.49 13.39 -1.06
CA VAL A 171 4.28 12.72 -1.54
C VAL A 171 3.55 13.67 -2.47
N LYS A 172 3.06 13.16 -3.59
CA LYS A 172 2.28 13.94 -4.54
C LYS A 172 0.89 13.35 -4.71
N LEU A 173 -0.08 14.23 -4.88
CA LEU A 173 -1.47 13.86 -5.12
C LEU A 173 -1.87 14.32 -6.52
N PHE A 174 -2.46 13.40 -7.26
CA PHE A 174 -2.93 13.61 -8.62
C PHE A 174 -4.45 13.40 -8.68
N LYS A 175 -5.12 14.17 -9.50
CA LYS A 175 -6.53 13.99 -9.84
C LYS A 175 -6.70 13.96 -11.35
N GLU A 176 -7.73 13.26 -11.79
CA GLU A 176 -8.15 13.26 -13.19
C GLU A 176 -8.74 14.64 -13.57
N ASP A 177 -8.19 15.26 -14.59
CA ASP A 177 -8.79 16.42 -15.26
C ASP A 177 -9.61 15.93 -16.45
N LYS A 178 -10.92 15.85 -16.26
CA LYS A 178 -11.84 15.36 -17.29
C LYS A 178 -11.95 16.28 -18.51
N ALA A 179 -11.55 17.55 -18.38
CA ALA A 179 -11.62 18.49 -19.49
C ALA A 179 -10.48 18.28 -20.48
N GLU A 180 -9.31 17.91 -19.97
CA GLU A 180 -8.11 17.67 -20.76
C GLU A 180 -7.80 16.16 -20.95
N ALA A 181 -8.61 15.29 -20.34
CA ALA A 181 -8.40 13.81 -20.29
C ALA A 181 -6.97 13.45 -19.82
N ASP A 182 -6.49 14.13 -18.78
CA ASP A 182 -5.14 13.96 -18.24
C ASP A 182 -5.18 13.90 -16.69
N TRP A 183 -4.05 13.54 -16.09
CA TRP A 183 -3.87 13.49 -14.65
C TRP A 183 -2.92 14.59 -14.18
N ILE A 184 -3.45 15.52 -13.37
CA ILE A 184 -2.71 16.69 -12.90
C ILE A 184 -2.28 16.56 -11.44
N ASN A 185 -1.06 17.04 -11.13
CA ASN A 185 -0.60 17.17 -9.74
C ASN A 185 -1.27 18.39 -9.11
N PHE A 186 -2.15 18.18 -8.11
CA PHE A 186 -2.83 19.27 -7.42
C PHE A 186 -2.25 19.54 -6.01
N ALA A 187 -1.50 18.59 -5.43
CA ALA A 187 -0.86 18.79 -4.13
C ALA A 187 0.49 18.09 -4.04
N THR A 188 1.45 18.76 -3.38
CA THR A 188 2.76 18.19 -3.02
C THR A 188 2.97 18.33 -1.54
N LEU A 189 3.08 17.21 -0.83
CA LEU A 189 3.24 17.12 0.61
C LEU A 189 4.74 17.04 0.94
N LYS A 190 5.26 18.09 1.58
CA LYS A 190 6.68 18.23 1.94
C LYS A 190 6.80 18.36 3.46
N SER A 191 7.32 17.34 4.11
CA SER A 191 7.61 17.36 5.54
C SER A 191 8.58 16.26 5.97
N HIS A 192 8.65 15.14 5.25
CA HIS A 192 9.67 14.13 5.45
C HIS A 192 11.06 14.68 5.08
N THR A 193 12.08 14.18 5.75
CA THR A 193 13.48 14.59 5.55
C THR A 193 14.34 13.51 4.92
N SER A 194 13.71 12.40 4.52
CA SER A 194 14.32 11.31 3.77
C SER A 194 13.24 10.56 2.99
N THR A 195 13.63 9.56 2.19
CA THR A 195 12.77 8.75 1.32
C THR A 195 11.43 8.39 1.95
N VAL A 196 10.33 8.72 1.27
CA VAL A 196 9.00 8.24 1.66
C VAL A 196 8.78 6.87 1.02
N TRP A 197 8.63 5.83 1.87
CA TRP A 197 8.56 4.44 1.41
C TRP A 197 7.15 3.96 1.11
N SER A 198 6.19 4.38 1.92
CA SER A 198 4.80 3.92 1.76
C SER A 198 3.80 4.94 2.26
N LEU A 199 2.54 4.72 1.88
CA LEU A 199 1.41 5.55 2.24
C LEU A 199 0.12 4.74 2.31
N ALA A 200 -0.81 5.18 3.16
CA ALA A 200 -2.12 4.56 3.32
C ALA A 200 -3.19 5.61 3.63
N PHE A 201 -4.29 5.58 2.89
CA PHE A 201 -5.47 6.40 3.21
C PHE A 201 -6.26 5.80 4.37
N ASP A 202 -6.91 6.66 5.15
CA ASP A 202 -7.94 6.24 6.10
C ASP A 202 -9.19 5.72 5.36
N ARG A 203 -10.15 5.20 6.11
CA ARG A 203 -11.36 4.57 5.54
C ARG A 203 -12.18 5.49 4.64
N ILE A 204 -12.20 6.78 4.92
CA ILE A 204 -13.01 7.77 4.17
C ILE A 204 -12.20 8.63 3.21
N GLY A 205 -10.88 8.45 3.17
CA GLY A 205 -9.98 9.18 2.29
C GLY A 205 -9.62 10.61 2.76
N SER A 206 -10.16 11.05 3.89
CA SER A 206 -9.90 12.40 4.40
C SER A 206 -8.53 12.59 5.03
N ARG A 207 -7.85 11.47 5.34
CA ARG A 207 -6.51 11.46 5.93
C ARG A 207 -5.61 10.47 5.19
N LEU A 208 -4.34 10.80 5.18
CA LEU A 208 -3.29 9.99 4.59
C LEU A 208 -2.17 9.80 5.62
N ALA A 209 -1.77 8.57 5.87
CA ALA A 209 -0.57 8.25 6.64
C ALA A 209 0.59 7.98 5.67
N THR A 210 1.78 8.47 6.00
CA THR A 210 3.01 8.25 5.23
C THR A 210 4.14 7.83 6.16
N CYS A 211 5.03 6.97 5.68
CA CYS A 211 6.18 6.50 6.45
C CYS A 211 7.49 6.64 5.66
N SER A 212 8.59 6.83 6.39
CA SER A 212 9.84 7.25 5.77
C SER A 212 11.08 6.59 6.39
N ASP A 213 12.18 6.72 5.67
CA ASP A 213 13.54 6.45 6.13
C ASP A 213 13.99 7.42 7.25
N ASP A 214 13.32 8.55 7.42
CA ASP A 214 13.52 9.46 8.56
C ASP A 214 13.00 8.90 9.90
N ALA A 215 12.55 7.65 9.91
CA ALA A 215 12.02 6.91 11.05
C ALA A 215 10.75 7.55 11.66
N THR A 216 10.02 8.35 10.88
CA THR A 216 8.75 8.96 11.31
C THR A 216 7.58 8.48 10.48
N VAL A 217 6.40 8.54 11.11
CA VAL A 217 5.10 8.48 10.42
C VAL A 217 4.48 9.86 10.47
N LYS A 218 3.92 10.33 9.36
CA LYS A 218 3.19 11.58 9.30
C LYS A 218 1.75 11.34 8.88
N ILE A 219 0.84 12.05 9.55
CA ILE A 219 -0.59 12.03 9.22
C ILE A 219 -0.94 13.36 8.57
N TRP A 220 -1.53 13.28 7.40
CA TRP A 220 -1.99 14.41 6.61
C TRP A 220 -3.50 14.43 6.61
N LYS A 221 -4.10 15.61 6.70
CA LYS A 221 -5.54 15.82 6.67
C LYS A 221 -5.92 16.71 5.50
N GLU A 222 -6.97 16.32 4.81
CA GLU A 222 -7.59 17.10 3.74
C GLU A 222 -8.49 18.20 4.33
N TYR A 223 -8.33 19.40 3.81
CA TYR A 223 -9.21 20.54 4.07
C TYR A 223 -9.88 20.94 2.78
N LYS A 224 -11.18 20.61 2.65
CA LYS A 224 -12.00 20.95 1.49
C LYS A 224 -12.44 22.42 1.54
N PRO A 225 -12.82 23.03 0.41
CA PRO A 225 -13.41 24.35 0.39
C PRO A 225 -14.55 24.48 1.40
N GLY A 226 -14.59 25.60 2.13
CA GLY A 226 -15.61 25.84 3.16
C GLY A 226 -15.44 25.01 4.44
N ASN A 227 -14.25 24.43 4.69
CA ASN A 227 -13.97 23.64 5.89
C ASN A 227 -14.19 24.44 7.20
N SER A 228 -14.64 23.77 8.26
CA SER A 228 -14.94 24.37 9.56
C SER A 228 -13.73 24.92 10.31
N ALA A 229 -12.51 24.49 9.94
CA ALA A 229 -11.26 24.97 10.53
C ALA A 229 -10.81 26.33 9.97
N GLY A 230 -11.53 26.88 8.97
CA GLY A 230 -11.18 28.16 8.36
C GLY A 230 -9.86 28.15 7.57
N ILE A 231 -9.37 26.97 7.20
CA ILE A 231 -8.16 26.83 6.39
C ILE A 231 -8.44 27.33 4.96
N PRO A 232 -7.66 28.33 4.48
CA PRO A 232 -7.82 28.80 3.10
C PRO A 232 -7.56 27.70 2.08
N THR A 233 -8.45 27.62 1.08
CA THR A 233 -8.35 26.67 -0.03
C THR A 233 -8.26 27.47 -1.34
N PRO A 234 -7.02 27.79 -1.82
CA PRO A 234 -6.82 28.53 -3.06
C PRO A 234 -7.47 27.81 -4.23
N ASP A 235 -7.96 28.59 -5.19
CA ASP A 235 -8.56 28.09 -6.43
C ASP A 235 -9.72 27.07 -6.24
N ASN A 236 -10.33 27.08 -5.04
CA ASN A 236 -11.38 26.15 -4.66
C ASN A 236 -10.94 24.66 -4.66
N ASP A 237 -9.63 24.41 -4.60
CA ASP A 237 -9.05 23.06 -4.48
C ASP A 237 -8.79 22.69 -3.03
N SER A 238 -8.81 21.40 -2.72
CA SER A 238 -8.47 20.87 -1.39
C SER A 238 -7.01 21.13 -1.04
N VAL A 239 -6.76 21.44 0.23
CA VAL A 239 -5.42 21.59 0.80
C VAL A 239 -5.13 20.47 1.79
N TRP A 240 -3.95 19.89 1.70
CA TRP A 240 -3.49 18.84 2.61
C TRP A 240 -2.44 19.39 3.57
N LYS A 241 -2.60 19.17 4.89
CA LYS A 241 -1.65 19.60 5.92
C LYS A 241 -1.23 18.44 6.80
N CYS A 242 0.03 18.45 7.22
CA CYS A 242 0.53 17.52 8.23
C CYS A 242 -0.08 17.93 9.59
N VAL A 243 -0.86 17.04 10.19
CA VAL A 243 -1.58 17.24 11.45
C VAL A 243 -1.03 16.41 12.60
N CYS A 244 -0.13 15.44 12.30
CA CYS A 244 0.56 14.65 13.32
C CYS A 244 1.89 14.12 12.78
N THR A 245 2.89 14.02 13.65
CA THR A 245 4.17 13.34 13.40
C THR A 245 4.45 12.37 14.53
N LEU A 246 4.51 11.08 14.23
CA LEU A 246 4.89 10.03 15.17
C LEU A 246 6.39 9.80 15.06
N SER A 247 7.13 10.23 16.06
CA SER A 247 8.60 10.16 16.11
C SER A 247 9.07 9.46 17.39
N GLY A 248 10.31 8.96 17.39
CA GLY A 248 10.91 8.31 18.56
C GLY A 248 10.46 6.87 18.82
N HIS A 249 9.61 6.33 17.96
CA HIS A 249 9.10 4.96 18.09
C HIS A 249 9.91 3.95 17.28
N HIS A 250 10.51 4.35 16.17
CA HIS A 250 11.24 3.49 15.23
C HIS A 250 12.73 3.81 15.27
N GLY A 251 13.55 2.77 15.26
CA GLY A 251 15.01 2.89 15.26
C GLY A 251 15.66 2.87 13.88
N ARG A 252 14.89 2.53 12.85
CA ARG A 252 15.35 2.36 11.46
C ARG A 252 14.24 2.75 10.49
N THR A 253 14.52 2.59 9.19
CA THR A 253 13.57 2.81 8.08
C THR A 253 12.22 2.13 8.32
N ILE A 254 11.15 2.87 8.12
CA ILE A 254 9.80 2.32 8.09
C ILE A 254 9.46 2.02 6.63
N TYR A 255 9.42 0.73 6.27
CA TYR A 255 9.26 0.29 4.88
C TYR A 255 7.80 0.28 4.41
N ASP A 256 6.85 0.04 5.33
CA ASP A 256 5.45 0.00 4.96
C ASP A 256 4.53 0.47 6.08
N ILE A 257 3.35 0.93 5.70
CA ILE A 257 2.30 1.39 6.58
C ILE A 257 0.94 0.93 6.06
N SER A 258 0.08 0.47 6.96
CA SER A 258 -1.27 0.05 6.63
C SER A 258 -2.27 0.64 7.62
N TRP A 259 -3.32 1.27 7.13
CA TRP A 259 -4.41 1.82 7.94
C TRP A 259 -5.61 0.89 7.91
N CYS A 260 -6.02 0.37 9.06
CA CYS A 260 -7.14 -0.54 9.16
C CYS A 260 -8.48 0.19 8.98
N HIS A 261 -9.19 -0.10 7.92
CA HIS A 261 -10.50 0.52 7.66
C HIS A 261 -11.64 0.01 8.56
N LEU A 262 -11.40 -1.05 9.37
CA LEU A 262 -12.38 -1.61 10.30
C LEU A 262 -12.21 -1.06 11.73
N THR A 263 -10.98 -0.72 12.13
CA THR A 263 -10.65 -0.39 13.53
C THR A 263 -9.91 0.93 13.68
N ASP A 264 -9.62 1.62 12.59
CA ASP A 264 -8.79 2.84 12.51
C ASP A 264 -7.37 2.70 13.12
N LEU A 265 -6.89 1.47 13.33
CA LEU A 265 -5.52 1.21 13.77
C LEU A 265 -4.54 1.38 12.60
N ILE A 266 -3.38 1.93 12.89
CA ILE A 266 -2.26 2.02 11.95
C ILE A 266 -1.22 0.98 12.34
N ALA A 267 -0.79 0.16 11.37
CA ALA A 267 0.34 -0.76 11.52
C ALA A 267 1.53 -0.29 10.69
N THR A 268 2.74 -0.44 11.22
CA THR A 268 4.00 -0.12 10.52
C THR A 268 4.93 -1.33 10.47
N ALA A 269 5.61 -1.49 9.34
CA ALA A 269 6.69 -2.47 9.10
C ALA A 269 8.04 -1.74 9.12
N CYS A 270 8.96 -2.20 9.94
CA CYS A 270 10.23 -1.49 10.16
C CYS A 270 11.44 -2.41 9.96
N GLY A 271 12.56 -1.80 9.52
CA GLY A 271 13.87 -2.45 9.42
C GLY A 271 14.54 -2.76 10.75
N ASP A 272 13.86 -2.55 11.87
CA ASP A 272 14.28 -3.00 13.21
C ASP A 272 13.59 -4.31 13.63
N ASP A 273 13.11 -5.10 12.67
CA ASP A 273 12.48 -6.41 12.80
C ASP A 273 11.13 -6.36 13.56
N ALA A 274 10.58 -5.16 13.81
CA ALA A 274 9.40 -4.97 14.62
C ALA A 274 8.19 -4.48 13.81
N ILE A 275 7.02 -4.83 14.33
CA ILE A 275 5.72 -4.28 13.90
C ILE A 275 5.18 -3.42 15.04
N ARG A 276 4.72 -2.22 14.73
CA ARG A 276 4.09 -1.31 15.71
C ARG A 276 2.67 -0.99 15.32
N ILE A 277 1.82 -0.88 16.35
CA ILE A 277 0.41 -0.54 16.18
C ILE A 277 0.14 0.77 16.91
N PHE A 278 -0.46 1.70 16.19
CA PHE A 278 -0.87 2.99 16.71
C PHE A 278 -2.39 3.13 16.68
N LYS A 279 -2.92 3.82 17.66
CA LYS A 279 -4.35 4.13 17.79
C LYS A 279 -4.52 5.63 18.01
N GLU A 280 -5.52 6.21 17.37
CA GLU A 280 -5.86 7.62 17.59
C GLU A 280 -6.31 7.86 19.03
N ASN A 281 -5.77 8.91 19.63
CA ASN A 281 -6.16 9.38 20.96
C ASN A 281 -7.02 10.64 20.81
N PRO A 282 -8.34 10.53 20.86
CA PRO A 282 -9.23 11.67 20.65
C PRO A 282 -9.18 12.71 21.77
N GLU A 283 -8.63 12.36 22.95
CA GLU A 283 -8.57 13.27 24.12
C GLU A 283 -7.30 14.14 24.11
N ALA A 284 -6.27 13.76 23.35
CA ALA A 284 -4.96 14.43 23.37
C ALA A 284 -4.75 15.43 22.24
N GLY A 285 -5.71 15.57 21.30
CA GLY A 285 -5.63 16.50 20.18
C GLY A 285 -6.29 17.85 20.46
N ASP A 286 -5.67 18.94 20.01
CA ASP A 286 -6.36 20.22 19.81
C ASP A 286 -7.23 20.14 18.55
N SER A 287 -8.15 21.09 18.36
CA SER A 287 -9.19 21.06 17.32
C SER A 287 -8.72 20.73 15.89
N ASP A 288 -7.44 20.97 15.57
CA ASP A 288 -6.85 20.73 14.24
C ASP A 288 -5.69 19.72 14.24
N MET A 289 -5.11 19.40 15.41
CA MET A 289 -4.04 18.42 15.55
C MET A 289 -4.60 17.12 16.09
N VAL A 290 -4.25 16.01 15.44
CA VAL A 290 -4.60 14.66 15.91
C VAL A 290 -3.42 14.05 16.65
N SER A 291 -3.69 13.19 17.62
CA SER A 291 -2.68 12.43 18.35
C SER A 291 -2.91 10.94 18.16
N PHE A 292 -1.80 10.20 18.10
CA PHE A 292 -1.83 8.74 18.04
C PHE A 292 -0.89 8.17 19.09
N ASP A 293 -1.37 7.25 19.86
CA ASP A 293 -0.59 6.52 20.87
C ASP A 293 -0.04 5.22 20.30
N LEU A 294 1.21 4.88 20.64
CA LEU A 294 1.75 3.55 20.40
C LEU A 294 1.10 2.56 21.37
N VAL A 295 0.20 1.73 20.89
CA VAL A 295 -0.57 0.79 21.72
C VAL A 295 0.03 -0.62 21.76
N HIS A 296 0.89 -0.97 20.80
CA HIS A 296 1.61 -2.24 20.79
C HIS A 296 2.88 -2.20 19.98
N THR A 297 3.92 -2.89 20.46
CA THR A 297 5.12 -3.21 19.69
C THR A 297 5.37 -4.72 19.76
N GLU A 298 5.40 -5.36 18.60
CA GLU A 298 5.86 -6.74 18.47
C GLU A 298 7.34 -6.72 18.10
N HIS A 299 8.18 -6.84 19.12
CA HIS A 299 9.63 -6.93 18.93
C HIS A 299 10.01 -8.27 18.31
N ARG A 300 10.92 -8.28 17.36
CA ARG A 300 11.30 -9.49 16.63
C ARG A 300 10.09 -10.21 16.04
N ALA A 301 9.18 -9.41 15.47
CA ALA A 301 8.08 -9.96 14.70
C ALA A 301 8.58 -10.93 13.61
N HIS A 302 9.72 -10.60 13.03
CA HIS A 302 10.49 -11.44 12.10
C HIS A 302 11.95 -11.54 12.54
N ASN A 303 12.72 -12.37 11.85
CA ASN A 303 14.15 -12.55 12.12
C ASN A 303 15.04 -11.56 11.38
N GLN A 304 14.46 -10.78 10.47
CA GLN A 304 15.08 -9.74 9.66
C GLN A 304 14.08 -8.61 9.39
N ASP A 305 14.49 -7.61 8.61
CA ASP A 305 13.68 -6.45 8.25
C ASP A 305 12.24 -6.83 7.86
N VAL A 306 11.25 -6.15 8.42
CA VAL A 306 9.84 -6.33 8.04
C VAL A 306 9.54 -5.41 6.87
N ASN A 307 9.21 -5.97 5.71
CA ASN A 307 9.07 -5.24 4.46
C ASN A 307 7.66 -4.72 4.18
N CYS A 308 6.65 -5.45 4.66
CA CYS A 308 5.24 -5.08 4.39
C CYS A 308 4.33 -5.57 5.51
N VAL A 309 3.27 -4.82 5.74
CA VAL A 309 2.14 -5.15 6.62
C VAL A 309 0.83 -4.85 5.92
N ALA A 310 -0.16 -5.74 6.07
CA ALA A 310 -1.47 -5.56 5.46
C ALA A 310 -2.58 -6.03 6.40
N TRP A 311 -3.50 -5.14 6.75
CA TRP A 311 -4.70 -5.50 7.50
C TRP A 311 -5.67 -6.31 6.64
N ASN A 312 -6.27 -7.32 7.25
CA ASN A 312 -7.37 -8.03 6.61
C ASN A 312 -8.57 -7.09 6.45
N PRO A 313 -9.15 -6.99 5.24
CA PRO A 313 -10.23 -6.03 4.98
C PRO A 313 -11.58 -6.41 5.59
N VAL A 314 -11.73 -7.64 6.12
CA VAL A 314 -13.00 -8.20 6.61
C VAL A 314 -12.93 -8.67 8.06
N VAL A 315 -11.77 -9.15 8.52
CA VAL A 315 -11.58 -9.67 9.87
C VAL A 315 -10.87 -8.64 10.72
N PRO A 316 -11.56 -8.01 11.71
CA PRO A 316 -10.94 -7.01 12.58
C PRO A 316 -9.76 -7.58 13.37
N GLY A 317 -8.68 -6.81 13.44
CA GLY A 317 -7.47 -7.17 14.17
C GLY A 317 -6.62 -8.27 13.54
N MET A 318 -6.96 -8.77 12.35
CA MET A 318 -6.10 -9.69 11.61
C MET A 318 -5.13 -8.92 10.72
N LEU A 319 -3.84 -9.21 10.84
CA LEU A 319 -2.75 -8.57 10.09
C LEU A 319 -1.90 -9.65 9.42
N ALA A 320 -1.43 -9.38 8.22
CA ALA A 320 -0.37 -10.14 7.56
C ALA A 320 0.91 -9.31 7.52
N SER A 321 2.07 -9.95 7.60
CA SER A 321 3.39 -9.33 7.41
C SER A 321 4.32 -10.22 6.61
N CYS A 322 5.33 -9.63 5.99
CA CYS A 322 6.41 -10.37 5.34
C CYS A 322 7.77 -9.70 5.56
N SER A 323 8.84 -10.46 5.33
CA SER A 323 10.17 -10.09 5.72
C SER A 323 11.26 -10.61 4.77
N ASP A 324 12.45 -10.06 4.93
CA ASP A 324 13.69 -10.56 4.35
C ASP A 324 14.04 -11.99 4.81
N ASP A 325 13.45 -12.46 5.94
CA ASP A 325 13.62 -13.83 6.43
C ASP A 325 12.91 -14.90 5.57
N GLY A 326 12.18 -14.49 4.53
CA GLY A 326 11.47 -15.38 3.61
C GLY A 326 10.11 -15.87 4.11
N ASP A 327 9.70 -15.46 5.29
CA ASP A 327 8.44 -15.88 5.91
C ASP A 327 7.33 -14.84 5.70
N VAL A 328 6.10 -15.34 5.56
CA VAL A 328 4.88 -14.56 5.72
C VAL A 328 4.24 -14.97 7.04
N LYS A 329 3.86 -14.01 7.87
CA LYS A 329 3.25 -14.29 9.18
C LYS A 329 1.87 -13.65 9.28
N LEU A 330 0.98 -14.38 9.94
CA LEU A 330 -0.37 -13.92 10.28
C LEU A 330 -0.43 -13.63 11.77
N TRP A 331 -1.06 -12.53 12.12
CA TRP A 331 -1.18 -12.01 13.46
C TRP A 331 -2.63 -11.77 13.81
N GLN A 332 -2.99 -12.05 15.07
CA GLN A 332 -4.27 -11.64 15.62
C GLN A 332 -4.05 -10.67 16.77
N ILE A 333 -4.63 -9.50 16.68
CA ILE A 333 -4.60 -8.47 17.71
C ILE A 333 -5.89 -8.58 18.53
N LYS A 334 -5.75 -8.62 19.85
CA LYS A 334 -6.88 -8.58 20.76
C LYS A 334 -7.29 -7.13 20.96
N LEU A 335 -8.38 -6.74 20.32
CA LEU A 335 -8.88 -5.35 20.32
C LEU A 335 -9.41 -4.90 21.69
N GLU A 336 -9.79 -5.85 22.55
CA GLU A 336 -10.28 -5.58 23.91
C GLU A 336 -9.21 -4.98 24.84
N ASN A 337 -7.93 -5.06 24.45
CA ASN A 337 -6.78 -4.61 25.25
C ASN A 337 -6.11 -3.34 24.68
N LEU A 338 -6.74 -2.68 23.73
CA LEU A 338 -6.21 -1.48 23.05
C LEU A 338 -6.96 -0.20 23.43
#